data_77d883bf29775155b4478c4bbd6bb908
#
_entry.id   77d883bf29775155b4478c4bbd6bb908
#
_cell.length_a   1.000
_cell.length_b   1.000
_cell.length_c   1.000
_cell.angle_alpha   90.00
_cell.angle_beta   90.00
_cell.angle_gamma   90.00
#
_symmetry.space_group_name_H-M   'P 1'
#
loop_
_entity.id
_entity.type
_entity.pdbx_description
1 polymer ?
#
loop_
_entity_poly.entity_id
_entity_poly.type
_entity_poly.pdbx_seq_one_letter_code
_entity_poly.pdbx_strand_id
1 'polypeptide(L)'
;MAASTPNSPTKPPPESETPGNFPFVGWLRDVAPYIHSFREKTFVIAFAGELVQEIGLERIIEDIAMLHAMGMRIVLVHGIRPQIEEQLTLRQIKSQFGQGHMNGYRITDAAALECVKEAAGELRLDIEAAFSRGLPNTPMAGSRISVISGNFITAMPFGVVDGVDFVHTGLVRKVDSVSIKLSLDSNKIVLLSPLGFSPTGQAFNLSFEDVAASTAAALKLSLIHI
;
A
#
# COMPACT_ATOMS: atom_id res chain seq x y z
N MET A 1 -53.08 -22.74 55.75
CA MET A 1 -51.60 -22.57 55.77
C MET A 1 -51.14 -22.29 54.37
N ALA A 2 -50.93 -21.04 54.04
CA ALA A 2 -50.43 -20.58 52.71
C ALA A 2 -48.99 -20.10 52.89
N ALA A 3 -48.07 -20.76 52.18
CA ALA A 3 -46.66 -20.44 52.21
C ALA A 3 -46.37 -19.24 51.23
N SER A 4 -45.79 -18.19 51.77
CA SER A 4 -45.36 -17.04 51.07
C SER A 4 -44.01 -17.31 50.33
N THR A 5 -43.97 -17.11 49.01
CA THR A 5 -42.79 -17.14 48.18
C THR A 5 -41.94 -15.89 48.41
N PRO A 6 -40.58 -15.99 48.47
CA PRO A 6 -39.74 -14.86 48.66
C PRO A 6 -39.55 -14.07 47.35
N ASN A 7 -39.57 -12.74 47.53
CA ASN A 7 -39.41 -11.70 46.55
C ASN A 7 -38.03 -11.79 45.86
N SER A 8 -38.01 -11.87 44.53
CA SER A 8 -36.78 -11.76 43.72
C SER A 8 -36.25 -10.31 43.75
N PRO A 9 -34.93 -10.09 43.80
CA PRO A 9 -34.39 -8.72 43.78
C PRO A 9 -34.63 -8.08 42.42
N THR A 10 -35.29 -6.96 42.45
CA THR A 10 -35.51 -6.07 41.31
C THR A 10 -34.15 -5.56 40.79
N LYS A 11 -33.91 -5.85 39.50
CA LYS A 11 -32.76 -5.32 38.75
C LYS A 11 -32.77 -3.78 38.85
N PRO A 12 -31.63 -3.12 39.18
CA PRO A 12 -31.58 -1.65 39.18
C PRO A 12 -31.89 -1.12 37.76
N PRO A 13 -32.51 0.06 37.66
CA PRO A 13 -32.80 0.68 36.39
C PRO A 13 -31.44 1.00 35.68
N PRO A 14 -31.42 0.97 34.33
CA PRO A 14 -30.21 1.36 33.62
C PRO A 14 -29.81 2.77 34.04
N GLU A 15 -28.51 2.94 34.35
CA GLU A 15 -27.93 4.25 34.65
C GLU A 15 -28.29 5.20 33.54
N SER A 16 -28.90 6.33 33.87
CA SER A 16 -29.25 7.39 32.95
C SER A 16 -27.96 7.88 32.27
N GLU A 17 -27.88 7.65 30.97
CA GLU A 17 -26.82 8.25 30.14
C GLU A 17 -26.79 9.76 30.37
N THR A 18 -25.73 10.24 30.96
CA THR A 18 -25.49 11.68 31.15
C THR A 18 -25.50 12.36 29.77
N PRO A 19 -26.32 13.40 29.54
CA PRO A 19 -26.33 14.09 28.25
C PRO A 19 -24.96 14.71 27.99
N GLY A 20 -24.19 14.17 27.03
CA GLY A 20 -22.92 14.76 26.59
C GLY A 20 -21.74 13.83 26.44
N ASN A 21 -21.81 12.58 26.85
CA ASN A 21 -20.71 11.65 26.68
C ASN A 21 -20.97 10.70 25.47
N PHE A 22 -20.95 11.25 24.26
CA PHE A 22 -20.91 10.43 23.06
C PHE A 22 -19.53 9.77 22.99
N PRO A 23 -19.42 8.42 22.98
CA PRO A 23 -18.13 7.71 22.90
C PRO A 23 -17.27 8.19 21.72
N PHE A 24 -17.93 8.56 20.62
CA PHE A 24 -17.29 9.14 19.44
C PHE A 24 -16.58 10.47 19.73
N VAL A 25 -17.15 11.38 20.53
CA VAL A 25 -16.54 12.67 20.85
C VAL A 25 -15.29 12.49 21.72
N GLY A 26 -15.32 11.54 22.66
CA GLY A 26 -14.15 11.15 23.46
C GLY A 26 -13.04 10.63 22.56
N TRP A 27 -13.34 9.64 21.74
CA TRP A 27 -12.41 9.07 20.77
C TRP A 27 -11.83 10.14 19.83
N LEU A 28 -12.66 11.04 19.30
CA LEU A 28 -12.19 12.12 18.40
C LEU A 28 -11.21 13.07 19.10
N ARG A 29 -11.43 13.39 20.38
CA ARG A 29 -10.51 14.21 21.18
C ARG A 29 -9.16 13.53 21.36
N ASP A 30 -9.15 12.21 21.53
CA ASP A 30 -7.92 11.42 21.70
C ASP A 30 -7.14 11.31 20.38
N VAL A 31 -7.83 11.23 19.24
CA VAL A 31 -7.22 11.09 17.90
C VAL A 31 -6.80 12.45 17.30
N ALA A 32 -7.50 13.54 17.62
CA ALA A 32 -7.24 14.87 17.04
C ALA A 32 -5.78 15.35 17.13
N PRO A 33 -5.03 15.15 18.24
CA PRO A 33 -3.61 15.51 18.32
C PRO A 33 -2.75 14.76 17.32
N TYR A 34 -3.05 13.48 17.05
CA TYR A 34 -2.33 12.67 16.06
C TYR A 34 -2.61 13.17 14.64
N ILE A 35 -3.88 13.44 14.30
CA ILE A 35 -4.24 14.04 13.00
C ILE A 35 -3.48 15.34 12.79
N HIS A 36 -3.44 16.22 13.80
CA HIS A 36 -2.70 17.48 13.75
C HIS A 36 -1.19 17.26 13.54
N SER A 37 -0.60 16.30 14.25
CA SER A 37 0.83 16.00 14.18
C SER A 37 1.28 15.42 12.83
N PHE A 38 0.40 14.67 12.19
CA PHE A 38 0.70 13.97 10.92
C PHE A 38 0.20 14.71 9.68
N ARG A 39 -0.62 15.73 9.85
CA ARG A 39 -1.07 16.58 8.74
C ARG A 39 0.13 17.15 7.99
N GLU A 40 0.08 17.12 6.66
CA GLU A 40 1.15 17.56 5.75
C GLU A 40 2.46 16.75 5.84
N LYS A 41 2.51 15.71 6.68
CA LYS A 41 3.63 14.77 6.67
C LYS A 41 3.50 13.81 5.52
N THR A 42 4.65 13.38 4.99
CA THR A 42 4.71 12.40 3.91
C THR A 42 4.91 11.00 4.48
N PHE A 43 4.11 10.06 4.02
CA PHE A 43 4.20 8.64 4.35
C PHE A 43 4.47 7.83 3.10
N VAL A 44 5.37 6.86 3.19
CA VAL A 44 5.52 5.79 2.21
C VAL A 44 4.83 4.57 2.80
N ILE A 45 3.71 4.19 2.20
CA ILE A 45 2.92 3.03 2.62
C ILE A 45 3.18 1.93 1.59
N ALA A 46 3.68 0.80 2.05
CA ALA A 46 3.92 -0.36 1.20
C ALA A 46 3.03 -1.52 1.65
N PHE A 47 2.42 -2.22 0.70
CA PHE A 47 1.66 -3.43 0.98
C PHE A 47 2.02 -4.55 0.00
N ALA A 48 2.05 -5.76 0.52
CA ALA A 48 2.31 -6.95 -0.27
C ALA A 48 1.11 -7.30 -1.17
N GLY A 49 1.36 -7.91 -2.32
CA GLY A 49 0.29 -8.34 -3.23
C GLY A 49 -0.67 -9.37 -2.62
N GLU A 50 -0.20 -10.13 -1.64
CA GLU A 50 -0.96 -11.10 -0.84
C GLU A 50 -2.10 -10.42 -0.06
N LEU A 51 -1.86 -9.22 0.46
CA LEU A 51 -2.85 -8.46 1.23
C LEU A 51 -4.10 -8.13 0.40
N VAL A 52 -3.95 -7.93 -0.91
CA VAL A 52 -5.06 -7.72 -1.83
C VAL A 52 -6.00 -8.92 -1.88
N GLN A 53 -5.44 -10.14 -1.80
CA GLN A 53 -6.22 -11.38 -1.79
C GLN A 53 -6.87 -11.65 -0.42
N GLU A 54 -6.20 -11.28 0.68
CA GLU A 54 -6.64 -11.56 2.04
C GLU A 54 -7.76 -10.63 2.53
N ILE A 55 -7.59 -9.33 2.39
CA ILE A 55 -8.53 -8.33 2.93
C ILE A 55 -9.32 -7.55 1.87
N GLY A 56 -8.91 -7.68 0.62
CA GLY A 56 -9.50 -7.00 -0.54
C GLY A 56 -8.94 -5.60 -0.78
N LEU A 57 -8.73 -5.30 -2.06
CA LEU A 57 -8.17 -4.01 -2.50
C LEU A 57 -9.00 -2.83 -2.02
N GLU A 58 -10.33 -2.95 -2.03
CA GLU A 58 -11.24 -1.86 -1.67
C GLU A 58 -11.00 -1.33 -0.26
N ARG A 59 -10.83 -2.23 0.72
CA ARG A 59 -10.56 -1.84 2.12
C ARG A 59 -9.23 -1.13 2.29
N ILE A 60 -8.19 -1.63 1.62
CA ILE A 60 -6.87 -0.97 1.65
C ILE A 60 -6.98 0.45 1.12
N ILE A 61 -7.69 0.63 0.01
CA ILE A 61 -7.86 1.94 -0.64
C ILE A 61 -8.72 2.88 0.20
N GLU A 62 -9.77 2.38 0.85
CA GLU A 62 -10.61 3.17 1.75
C GLU A 62 -9.81 3.73 2.94
N ASP A 63 -8.96 2.91 3.57
CA ASP A 63 -8.10 3.34 4.67
C ASP A 63 -7.09 4.39 4.22
N ILE A 64 -6.45 4.19 3.06
CA ILE A 64 -5.49 5.13 2.48
C ILE A 64 -6.18 6.44 2.08
N ALA A 65 -7.37 6.37 1.49
CA ALA A 65 -8.16 7.53 1.13
C ALA A 65 -8.54 8.37 2.36
N MET A 66 -8.85 7.72 3.47
CA MET A 66 -9.13 8.37 4.75
C MET A 66 -7.89 9.11 5.27
N LEU A 67 -6.71 8.48 5.26
CA LEU A 67 -5.45 9.15 5.65
C LEU A 67 -5.16 10.37 4.76
N HIS A 68 -5.36 10.24 3.46
CA HIS A 68 -5.20 11.36 2.52
C HIS A 68 -6.18 12.50 2.82
N ALA A 69 -7.44 12.19 3.11
CA ALA A 69 -8.46 13.16 3.48
C ALA A 69 -8.15 13.92 4.78
N MET A 70 -7.42 13.28 5.71
CA MET A 70 -6.91 13.93 6.93
C MET A 70 -5.72 14.87 6.65
N GLY A 71 -5.30 15.00 5.39
CA GLY A 71 -4.23 15.91 4.95
C GLY A 71 -2.84 15.29 4.98
N MET A 72 -2.71 13.97 5.03
CA MET A 72 -1.43 13.27 4.91
C MET A 72 -1.04 13.17 3.43
N ARG A 73 0.26 13.31 3.13
CA ARG A 73 0.83 13.13 1.81
C ARG A 73 1.26 11.67 1.65
N ILE A 74 0.80 10.98 0.63
CA ILE A 74 0.98 9.53 0.53
C ILE A 74 1.73 9.14 -0.75
N VAL A 75 2.79 8.37 -0.57
CA VAL A 75 3.39 7.54 -1.61
C VAL A 75 2.99 6.11 -1.31
N LEU A 76 2.29 5.50 -2.25
CA LEU A 76 1.80 4.13 -2.15
C LEU A 76 2.67 3.21 -3.00
N VAL A 77 3.16 2.11 -2.41
CA VAL A 77 3.96 1.10 -3.10
C VAL A 77 3.24 -0.24 -2.97
N HIS A 78 2.94 -0.88 -4.08
CA HIS A 78 2.26 -2.18 -4.06
C HIS A 78 3.19 -3.32 -4.46
N GLY A 79 3.04 -4.48 -3.81
CA GLY A 79 3.62 -5.75 -4.26
C GLY A 79 2.73 -6.41 -5.30
N ILE A 80 3.30 -7.34 -6.08
CA ILE A 80 2.61 -8.07 -7.17
C ILE A 80 3.00 -9.55 -7.23
N ARG A 81 3.57 -10.11 -6.17
CA ARG A 81 4.10 -11.48 -6.21
C ARG A 81 3.03 -12.53 -6.55
N PRO A 82 1.84 -12.55 -5.92
CA PRO A 82 0.78 -13.49 -6.27
C PRO A 82 0.27 -13.34 -7.70
N GLN A 83 0.12 -12.08 -8.15
CA GLN A 83 -0.35 -11.76 -9.49
C GLN A 83 0.64 -12.23 -10.57
N ILE A 84 1.96 -12.12 -10.29
CA ILE A 84 2.98 -12.70 -11.18
C ILE A 84 2.86 -14.23 -11.24
N GLU A 85 2.69 -14.91 -10.09
CA GLU A 85 2.55 -16.37 -10.06
C GLU A 85 1.32 -16.85 -10.84
N GLU A 86 0.22 -16.10 -10.77
CA GLU A 86 -0.99 -16.37 -11.55
C GLU A 86 -0.71 -16.26 -13.06
N GLN A 87 -0.08 -15.16 -13.51
CA GLN A 87 0.28 -14.98 -14.91
C GLN A 87 1.28 -16.03 -15.43
N LEU A 88 2.27 -16.40 -14.61
CA LEU A 88 3.21 -17.47 -14.93
C LEU A 88 2.50 -18.83 -15.06
N THR A 89 1.58 -19.14 -14.16
CA THR A 89 0.79 -20.38 -14.17
C THR A 89 -0.08 -20.47 -15.43
N LEU A 90 -0.79 -19.39 -15.77
CA LEU A 90 -1.61 -19.33 -16.98
C LEU A 90 -0.80 -19.60 -18.26
N ARG A 91 0.46 -19.22 -18.29
CA ARG A 91 1.38 -19.44 -19.42
C ARG A 91 2.23 -20.69 -19.31
N GLN A 92 2.04 -21.48 -18.25
CA GLN A 92 2.83 -22.68 -17.97
C GLN A 92 4.34 -22.41 -17.87
N ILE A 93 4.72 -21.22 -17.39
CA ILE A 93 6.09 -20.81 -17.14
C ILE A 93 6.42 -21.13 -15.68
N LYS A 94 7.54 -21.81 -15.46
CA LYS A 94 8.00 -22.12 -14.10
C LYS A 94 8.66 -20.91 -13.45
N SER A 95 8.19 -20.57 -12.26
CA SER A 95 8.82 -19.56 -11.41
C SER A 95 10.20 -20.02 -10.95
N GLN A 96 11.20 -19.15 -11.02
CA GLN A 96 12.56 -19.42 -10.59
C GLN A 96 13.02 -18.36 -9.59
N PHE A 97 13.69 -18.80 -8.53
CA PHE A 97 14.20 -17.92 -7.47
C PHE A 97 15.67 -18.19 -7.20
N GLY A 98 16.39 -17.19 -6.73
CA GLY A 98 17.73 -17.34 -6.21
C GLY A 98 17.76 -18.27 -5.00
N GLN A 99 18.95 -18.79 -4.69
CA GLN A 99 19.19 -19.69 -3.55
C GLN A 99 20.09 -19.03 -2.49
N GLY A 100 20.14 -19.62 -1.29
CA GLY A 100 20.98 -19.11 -0.21
C GLY A 100 20.58 -17.71 0.24
N HIS A 101 21.53 -16.79 0.26
CA HIS A 101 21.29 -15.39 0.64
C HIS A 101 20.52 -14.58 -0.42
N MET A 102 20.35 -15.12 -1.64
CA MET A 102 19.49 -14.57 -2.70
C MET A 102 18.08 -15.16 -2.67
N ASN A 103 17.73 -15.91 -1.64
CA ASN A 103 16.39 -16.46 -1.50
C ASN A 103 15.35 -15.32 -1.45
N GLY A 104 14.28 -15.49 -2.22
CA GLY A 104 13.22 -14.48 -2.33
C GLY A 104 13.34 -13.55 -3.55
N TYR A 105 14.53 -13.41 -4.15
CA TYR A 105 14.67 -12.70 -5.43
C TYR A 105 14.33 -13.65 -6.59
N ARG A 106 13.37 -13.23 -7.40
CA ARG A 106 13.00 -13.98 -8.62
C ARG A 106 14.09 -13.84 -9.68
N ILE A 107 14.40 -14.92 -10.38
CA ILE A 107 15.15 -14.86 -11.63
C ILE A 107 14.14 -14.50 -12.73
N THR A 108 14.23 -13.30 -13.27
CA THR A 108 13.24 -12.77 -14.20
C THR A 108 13.79 -12.83 -15.62
N ASP A 109 13.52 -13.91 -16.35
CA ASP A 109 13.83 -13.99 -17.78
C ASP A 109 12.86 -13.12 -18.62
N ALA A 110 13.03 -13.11 -19.94
CA ALA A 110 12.20 -12.28 -20.81
C ALA A 110 10.70 -12.65 -20.75
N ALA A 111 10.37 -13.93 -20.64
CA ALA A 111 9.00 -14.39 -20.56
C ALA A 111 8.36 -14.05 -19.21
N ALA A 112 9.12 -14.21 -18.12
CA ALA A 112 8.69 -13.80 -16.80
C ALA A 112 8.52 -12.28 -16.69
N LEU A 113 9.37 -11.49 -17.37
CA LEU A 113 9.24 -10.02 -17.39
C LEU A 113 7.91 -9.56 -18.00
N GLU A 114 7.43 -10.22 -19.04
CA GLU A 114 6.11 -9.92 -19.62
C GLU A 114 4.99 -10.15 -18.58
N CYS A 115 5.05 -11.28 -17.84
CA CYS A 115 4.12 -11.55 -16.74
C CYS A 115 4.20 -10.47 -15.63
N VAL A 116 5.40 -10.01 -15.29
CA VAL A 116 5.61 -8.92 -14.32
C VAL A 116 4.97 -7.63 -14.79
N LYS A 117 5.14 -7.25 -16.04
CA LYS A 117 4.55 -6.03 -16.62
C LYS A 117 3.03 -6.07 -16.60
N GLU A 118 2.44 -7.22 -16.97
CA GLU A 118 0.99 -7.40 -16.96
C GLU A 118 0.44 -7.34 -15.54
N ALA A 119 1.00 -8.11 -14.61
CA ALA A 119 0.60 -8.09 -13.21
C ALA A 119 0.70 -6.69 -12.58
N ALA A 120 1.80 -5.98 -12.86
CA ALA A 120 1.97 -4.61 -12.38
C ALA A 120 0.98 -3.62 -13.01
N GLY A 121 0.72 -3.78 -14.31
CA GLY A 121 -0.20 -2.93 -15.05
C GLY A 121 -1.65 -3.11 -14.59
N GLU A 122 -2.09 -4.34 -14.44
CA GLU A 122 -3.43 -4.72 -13.99
C GLU A 122 -3.71 -4.18 -12.58
N LEU A 123 -2.88 -4.55 -11.60
CA LEU A 123 -3.09 -4.10 -10.21
C LEU A 123 -2.99 -2.57 -10.08
N ARG A 124 -2.10 -1.92 -10.82
CA ARG A 124 -2.02 -0.46 -10.86
C ARG A 124 -3.33 0.17 -11.34
N LEU A 125 -3.91 -0.34 -12.42
CA LEU A 125 -5.17 0.16 -12.97
C LEU A 125 -6.33 -0.08 -12.01
N ASP A 126 -6.36 -1.22 -11.31
CA ASP A 126 -7.37 -1.52 -10.29
C ASP A 126 -7.28 -0.56 -9.11
N ILE A 127 -6.05 -0.24 -8.65
CA ILE A 127 -5.83 0.76 -7.61
C ILE A 127 -6.30 2.14 -8.06
N GLU A 128 -5.96 2.58 -9.27
CA GLU A 128 -6.39 3.85 -9.84
C GLU A 128 -7.93 3.91 -9.98
N ALA A 129 -8.55 2.81 -10.40
CA ALA A 129 -10.01 2.70 -10.50
C ALA A 129 -10.68 2.77 -9.12
N ALA A 130 -10.13 2.09 -8.11
CA ALA A 130 -10.65 2.12 -6.75
C ALA A 130 -10.62 3.54 -6.15
N PHE A 131 -9.52 4.28 -6.32
CA PHE A 131 -9.45 5.69 -5.91
C PHE A 131 -10.40 6.60 -6.69
N SER A 132 -10.64 6.30 -7.98
CA SER A 132 -11.55 7.09 -8.83
C SER A 132 -13.01 6.97 -8.40
N ARG A 133 -13.38 5.87 -7.74
CA ARG A 133 -14.72 5.64 -7.20
C ARG A 133 -15.02 6.48 -5.95
N GLY A 134 -13.97 6.97 -5.27
CA GLY A 134 -14.09 7.65 -3.98
C GLY A 134 -14.48 6.70 -2.84
N LEU A 135 -15.00 7.26 -1.74
CA LEU A 135 -15.47 6.49 -0.58
C LEU A 135 -16.99 6.35 -0.64
N PRO A 136 -17.55 5.28 -1.25
CA PRO A 136 -18.99 5.10 -1.37
C PRO A 136 -19.63 5.01 0.03
N ASN A 137 -20.88 5.46 0.14
CA ASN A 137 -21.64 5.47 1.39
C ASN A 137 -21.08 6.34 2.53
N THR A 138 -20.20 7.27 2.22
CA THR A 138 -19.66 8.26 3.17
C THR A 138 -19.95 9.68 2.67
N PRO A 139 -19.85 10.72 3.53
CA PRO A 139 -19.89 12.11 3.09
C PRO A 139 -18.83 12.49 2.05
N MET A 140 -17.81 11.64 1.89
CA MET A 140 -16.77 11.76 0.88
C MET A 140 -17.10 10.99 -0.41
N ALA A 141 -18.33 10.47 -0.55
CA ALA A 141 -18.81 9.90 -1.81
C ALA A 141 -18.72 10.96 -2.90
N GLY A 142 -17.97 10.65 -3.96
CA GLY A 142 -17.70 11.60 -5.04
C GLY A 142 -16.52 12.56 -4.81
N SER A 143 -15.81 12.50 -3.67
CA SER A 143 -14.52 13.17 -3.55
C SER A 143 -13.50 12.47 -4.44
N ARG A 144 -13.03 13.20 -5.45
CA ARG A 144 -12.07 12.66 -6.41
C ARG A 144 -10.66 12.72 -5.82
N ILE A 145 -10.09 11.56 -5.52
CA ILE A 145 -8.69 11.44 -5.14
C ILE A 145 -7.87 11.24 -6.41
N SER A 146 -6.94 12.15 -6.67
CA SER A 146 -6.07 12.08 -7.84
C SER A 146 -4.85 11.22 -7.52
N VAL A 147 -4.65 10.19 -8.33
CA VAL A 147 -3.47 9.31 -8.26
C VAL A 147 -2.57 9.59 -9.46
N ILE A 148 -1.28 9.53 -9.27
CA ILE A 148 -0.29 9.61 -10.34
C ILE A 148 0.69 8.44 -10.24
N SER A 149 0.89 7.77 -11.35
CA SER A 149 1.92 6.75 -11.53
C SER A 149 2.84 7.13 -12.69
N GLY A 150 4.07 6.61 -12.72
CA GLY A 150 5.02 6.96 -13.78
C GLY A 150 6.40 6.32 -13.57
N ASN A 151 7.37 6.79 -14.35
CA ASN A 151 8.75 6.28 -14.37
C ASN A 151 9.64 6.95 -13.31
N PHE A 152 9.16 7.05 -12.08
CA PHE A 152 9.90 7.68 -10.96
C PHE A 152 11.13 6.88 -10.50
N ILE A 153 11.21 5.59 -10.86
CA ILE A 153 12.25 4.68 -10.41
C ILE A 153 13.20 4.37 -11.56
N THR A 154 14.45 4.81 -11.44
CA THR A 154 15.54 4.35 -12.31
C THR A 154 16.12 3.06 -11.72
N ALA A 155 16.19 2.01 -12.52
CA ALA A 155 16.71 0.71 -12.13
C ALA A 155 18.09 0.45 -12.73
N MET A 156 18.80 -0.50 -12.13
CA MET A 156 20.00 -1.14 -12.68
C MET A 156 19.83 -2.66 -12.56
N PRO A 157 20.51 -3.46 -13.43
CA PRO A 157 20.45 -4.91 -13.34
C PRO A 157 20.99 -5.41 -11.99
N PHE A 158 20.41 -6.46 -11.46
CA PHE A 158 20.93 -7.20 -10.32
C PHE A 158 22.28 -7.86 -10.68
N GLY A 159 22.37 -8.37 -11.91
CA GLY A 159 23.57 -8.96 -12.47
C GLY A 159 23.71 -10.44 -12.15
N VAL A 160 24.95 -10.92 -12.20
CA VAL A 160 25.30 -12.32 -11.92
C VAL A 160 25.81 -12.43 -10.48
N VAL A 161 25.17 -13.27 -9.69
CA VAL A 161 25.55 -13.54 -8.29
C VAL A 161 25.67 -15.05 -8.10
N ASP A 162 26.78 -15.52 -7.52
CA ASP A 162 27.08 -16.94 -7.31
C ASP A 162 26.92 -17.80 -8.58
N GLY A 163 27.26 -17.23 -9.74
CA GLY A 163 27.14 -17.90 -11.05
C GLY A 163 25.75 -17.96 -11.64
N VAL A 164 24.74 -17.35 -10.97
CA VAL A 164 23.35 -17.25 -11.47
C VAL A 164 23.12 -15.85 -12.03
N ASP A 165 22.70 -15.77 -13.30
CA ASP A 165 22.27 -14.53 -13.92
C ASP A 165 20.81 -14.24 -13.60
N PHE A 166 20.55 -13.08 -12.99
CA PHE A 166 19.21 -12.63 -12.63
C PHE A 166 18.45 -11.91 -13.76
N VAL A 167 19.08 -11.72 -14.90
CA VAL A 167 18.56 -11.20 -16.17
C VAL A 167 17.84 -9.86 -16.02
N HIS A 168 16.50 -9.86 -15.94
CA HIS A 168 15.66 -8.65 -15.78
C HIS A 168 15.23 -8.39 -14.33
N THR A 169 15.81 -9.08 -13.36
CA THR A 169 15.71 -8.67 -11.96
C THR A 169 16.64 -7.50 -11.75
N GLY A 170 16.19 -6.47 -11.06
CA GLY A 170 16.94 -5.25 -10.85
C GLY A 170 16.98 -4.77 -9.42
N LEU A 171 17.75 -3.72 -9.24
CA LEU A 171 17.86 -2.94 -8.01
C LEU A 171 17.47 -1.50 -8.29
N VAL A 172 16.99 -0.80 -7.27
CA VAL A 172 16.73 0.64 -7.36
C VAL A 172 18.08 1.38 -7.43
N ARG A 173 18.31 2.06 -8.55
CA ARG A 173 19.52 2.92 -8.72
C ARG A 173 19.26 4.34 -8.25
N LYS A 174 18.09 4.89 -8.57
CA LYS A 174 17.73 6.28 -8.25
C LYS A 174 16.21 6.43 -8.19
N VAL A 175 15.76 7.26 -7.27
CA VAL A 175 14.35 7.69 -7.17
C VAL A 175 14.27 9.16 -7.58
N ASP A 176 13.32 9.52 -8.42
CA ASP A 176 13.03 10.92 -8.78
C ASP A 176 12.22 11.59 -7.66
N SER A 177 12.91 11.93 -6.59
CA SER A 177 12.30 12.57 -5.42
C SER A 177 11.74 13.97 -5.72
N VAL A 178 12.23 14.63 -6.78
CA VAL A 178 11.74 15.96 -7.16
C VAL A 178 10.33 15.85 -7.75
N SER A 179 10.15 15.00 -8.75
CA SER A 179 8.84 14.80 -9.38
C SER A 179 7.82 14.20 -8.41
N ILE A 180 8.26 13.31 -7.50
CA ILE A 180 7.40 12.78 -6.42
C ILE A 180 6.93 13.94 -5.51
N LYS A 181 7.83 14.80 -5.03
CA LYS A 181 7.47 15.94 -4.18
C LYS A 181 6.50 16.89 -4.85
N LEU A 182 6.75 17.26 -6.11
CA LEU A 182 5.84 18.12 -6.89
C LEU A 182 4.45 17.52 -7.01
N SER A 183 4.35 16.20 -7.18
CA SER A 183 3.06 15.51 -7.24
C SER A 183 2.34 15.53 -5.89
N LEU A 184 3.05 15.29 -4.80
CA LEU A 184 2.51 15.37 -3.43
C LEU A 184 2.08 16.80 -3.07
N ASP A 185 2.85 17.81 -3.44
CA ASP A 185 2.51 19.23 -3.25
C ASP A 185 1.26 19.65 -4.05
N SER A 186 0.98 18.94 -5.15
CA SER A 186 -0.26 19.08 -5.92
C SER A 186 -1.42 18.24 -5.37
N ASN A 187 -1.34 17.78 -4.12
CA ASN A 187 -2.34 16.97 -3.42
C ASN A 187 -2.71 15.67 -4.16
N LYS A 188 -1.72 15.02 -4.77
CA LYS A 188 -1.89 13.72 -5.44
C LYS A 188 -1.26 12.60 -4.61
N ILE A 189 -1.87 11.43 -4.65
CA ILE A 189 -1.21 10.20 -4.19
C ILE A 189 -0.26 9.75 -5.29
N VAL A 190 0.99 9.46 -4.93
CA VAL A 190 1.97 8.89 -5.86
C VAL A 190 1.95 7.38 -5.73
N LEU A 191 1.66 6.67 -6.82
CA LEU A 191 1.57 5.22 -6.87
C LEU A 191 2.80 4.65 -7.58
N LEU A 192 3.54 3.78 -6.90
CA LEU A 192 4.74 3.13 -7.39
C LEU A 192 4.52 1.62 -7.50
N SER A 193 4.78 1.09 -8.68
CA SER A 193 4.83 -0.35 -8.93
C SER A 193 6.26 -0.88 -8.72
N PRO A 194 6.45 -2.18 -8.47
CA PRO A 194 7.78 -2.79 -8.33
C PRO A 194 8.44 -3.02 -9.70
N LEU A 195 8.46 -1.96 -10.51
CA LEU A 195 9.10 -1.87 -11.81
C LEU A 195 9.96 -0.63 -11.87
N GLY A 196 11.13 -0.75 -12.49
CA GLY A 196 11.99 0.38 -12.77
C GLY A 196 12.57 0.28 -14.18
N PHE A 197 13.10 1.40 -14.68
CA PHE A 197 13.64 1.48 -16.02
C PHE A 197 15.10 1.90 -15.98
N SER A 198 15.93 1.25 -16.80
CA SER A 198 17.29 1.73 -17.01
C SER A 198 17.29 3.04 -17.83
N PRO A 199 18.40 3.79 -17.85
CA PRO A 199 18.53 4.96 -18.73
C PRO A 199 18.38 4.64 -20.22
N THR A 200 18.54 3.37 -20.60
CA THR A 200 18.33 2.88 -21.98
C THR A 200 16.89 2.39 -22.25
N GLY A 201 15.98 2.53 -21.27
CA GLY A 201 14.57 2.18 -21.41
C GLY A 201 14.25 0.71 -21.14
N GLN A 202 15.22 -0.08 -20.68
CA GLN A 202 14.98 -1.49 -20.31
C GLN A 202 14.24 -1.58 -18.97
N ALA A 203 13.18 -2.39 -18.92
CA ALA A 203 12.41 -2.64 -17.69
C ALA A 203 13.07 -3.71 -16.82
N PHE A 204 12.97 -3.53 -15.51
CA PHE A 204 13.45 -4.47 -14.49
C PHE A 204 12.37 -4.71 -13.43
N ASN A 205 12.25 -5.98 -13.02
CA ASN A 205 11.46 -6.41 -11.88
C ASN A 205 12.22 -6.08 -10.59
N LEU A 206 11.60 -5.32 -9.70
CA LEU A 206 12.17 -4.86 -8.43
C LEU A 206 11.45 -5.49 -7.24
N SER A 207 12.11 -5.52 -6.08
CA SER A 207 11.40 -5.75 -4.81
C SER A 207 10.59 -4.51 -4.46
N PHE A 208 9.32 -4.68 -4.07
CA PHE A 208 8.49 -3.54 -3.64
C PHE A 208 9.00 -2.95 -2.33
N GLU A 209 9.61 -3.78 -1.47
CA GLU A 209 10.26 -3.37 -0.23
C GLU A 209 11.45 -2.44 -0.54
N ASP A 210 12.28 -2.80 -1.52
CA ASP A 210 13.41 -1.97 -1.95
C ASP A 210 12.95 -0.65 -2.58
N VAL A 211 11.87 -0.68 -3.35
CA VAL A 211 11.25 0.54 -3.90
C VAL A 211 10.75 1.44 -2.78
N ALA A 212 10.06 0.88 -1.78
CA ALA A 212 9.54 1.63 -0.65
C ALA A 212 10.67 2.24 0.20
N ALA A 213 11.66 1.42 0.58
CA ALA A 213 12.80 1.85 1.38
C ALA A 213 13.63 2.93 0.67
N SER A 214 13.95 2.71 -0.61
CA SER A 214 14.69 3.68 -1.42
C SER A 214 13.92 4.99 -1.61
N THR A 215 12.60 4.92 -1.74
CA THR A 215 11.74 6.11 -1.86
C THR A 215 11.70 6.88 -0.54
N ALA A 216 11.53 6.21 0.59
CA ALA A 216 11.57 6.84 1.90
C ALA A 216 12.92 7.54 2.16
N ALA A 217 14.02 6.88 1.84
CA ALA A 217 15.36 7.45 1.96
C ALA A 217 15.57 8.67 1.05
N ALA A 218 15.13 8.60 -0.23
CA ALA A 218 15.25 9.70 -1.19
C ALA A 218 14.40 10.92 -0.79
N LEU A 219 13.27 10.70 -0.13
CA LEU A 219 12.40 11.73 0.41
C LEU A 219 12.88 12.26 1.78
N LYS A 220 13.90 11.64 2.37
CA LYS A 220 14.47 11.95 3.71
C LYS A 220 13.44 11.79 4.82
N LEU A 221 12.65 10.75 4.75
CA LEU A 221 11.64 10.43 5.77
C LEU A 221 12.29 9.68 6.93
N SER A 222 11.85 9.98 8.15
CA SER A 222 12.18 9.17 9.32
C SER A 222 11.40 7.86 9.26
N LEU A 223 12.06 6.72 9.45
CA LEU A 223 11.39 5.43 9.60
C LEU A 223 10.63 5.44 10.93
N ILE A 224 9.31 5.33 10.85
CA ILE A 224 8.49 5.00 12.01
C ILE A 224 8.23 3.49 11.89
N HIS A 225 8.85 2.71 12.77
CA HIS A 225 8.45 1.32 12.97
C HIS A 225 7.14 1.34 13.78
N ILE A 226 6.07 0.88 13.16
CA ILE A 226 4.81 0.57 13.85
C ILE A 226 4.73 -0.93 14.06
#